data_bca0e23e9f73bd016710a0b9c502c123
#
_entry.id   bca0e23e9f73bd016710a0b9c502c123
#
_cell.length_a   1.000
_cell.length_b   1.000
_cell.length_c   1.000
_cell.angle_alpha   90.00
_cell.angle_beta   90.00
_cell.angle_gamma   90.00
#
_symmetry.space_group_name_H-M   'P 1'
#
loop_
_entity.id
_entity.type
_entity.pdbx_description
1 polymer ?
#
loop_
_entity_poly.entity_id
_entity_poly.type
_entity_poly.pdbx_seq_one_letter_code
_entity_poly.pdbx_strand_id
1 'polypeptide(L)'
;TFGLVLTLARRSKFKPLVWLTVGFLEFIRSTPPLVQLFFLFYALPQIPVIGFKLDPFLTGALGLGIHYSTYVSEIYRSGIESIPKSQWEASTALNFSHAHTWIKIILPQAIPPVIPMLGNYLIVLFKETPLLAAITVVEILQTAKIIGSETWRYLEPITIVGFLFLLLSYPSSLLVQRVEKRMK
;
A
#
# COMPACT_ATOMS: atom_id res chain seq x y z
N THR A 1 -5.63 -6.59 2.46
CA THR A 1 -5.71 -8.08 2.42
C THR A 1 -4.49 -8.73 1.77
N PHE A 2 -4.07 -8.33 0.54
CA PHE A 2 -2.92 -8.95 -0.14
C PHE A 2 -1.60 -8.77 0.62
N GLY A 3 -1.34 -7.59 1.22
CA GLY A 3 -0.18 -7.36 2.07
C GLY A 3 -0.08 -8.34 3.25
N LEU A 4 -1.20 -8.75 3.85
CA LEU A 4 -1.21 -9.76 4.91
C LEU A 4 -0.82 -11.14 4.36
N VAL A 5 -1.30 -11.51 3.18
CA VAL A 5 -0.91 -12.77 2.52
C VAL A 5 0.61 -12.80 2.28
N LEU A 6 1.18 -11.71 1.78
CA LEU A 6 2.63 -11.58 1.58
C LEU A 6 3.42 -11.71 2.90
N THR A 7 2.91 -11.10 3.98
CA THR A 7 3.52 -11.22 5.31
C THR A 7 3.52 -12.66 5.79
N LEU A 8 2.41 -13.37 5.64
CA LEU A 8 2.29 -14.77 6.05
C LEU A 8 3.15 -15.69 5.18
N ALA A 9 3.19 -15.47 3.86
CA ALA A 9 4.02 -16.23 2.93
C ALA A 9 5.52 -16.09 3.28
N ARG A 10 5.98 -14.88 3.61
CA ARG A 10 7.36 -14.62 4.04
C ARG A 10 7.74 -15.30 5.37
N ARG A 11 6.75 -15.56 6.22
CA ARG A 11 6.94 -16.27 7.51
C ARG A 11 6.74 -17.79 7.42
N SER A 12 6.52 -18.31 6.22
CA SER A 12 6.36 -19.75 5.97
C SER A 12 7.64 -20.53 6.32
N LYS A 13 7.46 -21.78 6.74
CA LYS A 13 8.57 -22.73 6.89
C LYS A 13 9.12 -23.24 5.55
N PHE A 14 8.37 -23.08 4.46
CA PHE A 14 8.74 -23.52 3.12
C PHE A 14 9.64 -22.47 2.45
N LYS A 15 10.94 -22.70 2.49
CA LYS A 15 11.98 -21.76 2.02
C LYS A 15 11.79 -21.27 0.58
N PRO A 16 11.42 -22.08 -0.44
CA PRO A 16 11.19 -21.59 -1.78
C PRO A 16 10.10 -20.50 -1.85
N LEU A 17 9.00 -20.66 -1.11
CA LEU A 17 7.93 -19.65 -1.02
C LEU A 17 8.46 -18.35 -0.42
N VAL A 18 9.29 -18.45 0.63
CA VAL A 18 9.89 -17.27 1.26
C VAL A 18 10.78 -16.53 0.27
N TRP A 19 11.65 -17.22 -0.46
CA TRP A 19 12.54 -16.61 -1.45
C TRP A 19 11.77 -15.92 -2.59
N LEU A 20 10.76 -16.60 -3.12
CA LEU A 20 9.89 -16.03 -4.16
C LEU A 20 9.16 -14.77 -3.64
N THR A 21 8.63 -14.83 -2.42
CA THR A 21 7.94 -13.68 -1.81
C THR A 21 8.89 -12.51 -1.58
N VAL A 22 10.09 -12.76 -1.03
CA VAL A 22 11.09 -11.71 -0.82
C VAL A 22 11.54 -11.11 -2.14
N GLY A 23 11.85 -11.94 -3.15
CA GLY A 23 12.22 -11.47 -4.48
C GLY A 23 11.12 -10.61 -5.12
N PHE A 24 9.85 -11.02 -5.00
CA PHE A 24 8.70 -10.24 -5.47
C PHE A 24 8.59 -8.89 -4.73
N LEU A 25 8.70 -8.88 -3.40
CA LEU A 25 8.64 -7.66 -2.60
C LEU A 25 9.74 -6.67 -3.00
N GLU A 26 10.99 -7.16 -3.14
CA GLU A 26 12.12 -6.32 -3.54
C GLU A 26 11.95 -5.79 -4.98
N PHE A 27 11.53 -6.64 -5.93
CA PHE A 27 11.29 -6.23 -7.31
C PHE A 27 10.26 -5.10 -7.40
N ILE A 28 9.10 -5.25 -6.74
CA ILE A 28 8.03 -4.25 -6.77
C ILE A 28 8.48 -2.95 -6.08
N ARG A 29 9.16 -3.02 -4.94
CA ARG A 29 9.62 -1.83 -4.21
C ARG A 29 10.78 -1.11 -4.89
N SER A 30 11.61 -1.83 -5.64
CA SER A 30 12.75 -1.27 -6.36
C SER A 30 12.38 -0.64 -7.71
N THR A 31 11.13 -0.76 -8.14
CA THR A 31 10.66 -0.19 -9.40
C THR A 31 9.62 0.92 -9.16
N PRO A 32 9.68 2.04 -9.92
CA PRO A 32 8.71 3.13 -9.76
C PRO A 32 7.27 2.70 -10.07
N PRO A 33 6.26 3.12 -9.27
CA PRO A 33 4.87 2.74 -9.52
C PRO A 33 4.35 3.19 -10.89
N LEU A 34 4.79 4.35 -11.40
CA LEU A 34 4.43 4.81 -12.73
C LEU A 34 4.91 3.85 -13.84
N VAL A 35 6.14 3.32 -13.69
CA VAL A 35 6.69 2.34 -14.65
C VAL A 35 5.90 1.02 -14.60
N GLN A 36 5.50 0.59 -13.41
CA GLN A 36 4.65 -0.59 -13.24
C GLN A 36 3.28 -0.40 -13.90
N LEU A 37 2.65 0.78 -13.74
CA LEU A 37 1.39 1.12 -14.39
C LEU A 37 1.52 1.12 -15.91
N PHE A 38 2.58 1.72 -16.46
CA PHE A 38 2.84 1.70 -17.90
C PHE A 38 3.07 0.30 -18.44
N PHE A 39 3.82 -0.52 -17.70
CA PHE A 39 4.02 -1.92 -18.10
C PHE A 39 2.70 -2.67 -18.13
N LEU A 40 1.88 -2.58 -17.10
CA LEU A 40 0.59 -3.28 -17.02
C LEU A 40 -0.39 -2.80 -18.09
N PHE A 41 -0.40 -1.51 -18.41
CA PHE A 41 -1.39 -0.94 -19.32
C PHE A 41 -0.97 -1.00 -20.79
N TYR A 42 0.29 -0.71 -21.09
CA TYR A 42 0.77 -0.63 -22.48
C TYR A 42 1.57 -1.83 -22.93
N ALA A 43 2.44 -2.39 -22.09
CA ALA A 43 3.36 -3.45 -22.49
C ALA A 43 2.75 -4.85 -22.34
N LEU A 44 2.10 -5.14 -21.22
CA LEU A 44 1.52 -6.46 -20.92
C LEU A 44 0.53 -6.93 -22.00
N PRO A 45 -0.39 -6.10 -22.55
CA PRO A 45 -1.29 -6.51 -23.62
C PRO A 45 -0.59 -6.88 -24.93
N GLN A 46 0.65 -6.48 -25.14
CA GLN A 46 1.42 -6.78 -26.34
C GLN A 46 2.14 -8.15 -26.29
N ILE A 47 2.15 -8.81 -25.13
CA ILE A 47 2.78 -10.11 -24.95
C ILE A 47 1.86 -11.19 -25.53
N PRO A 48 2.24 -11.92 -26.61
CA PRO A 48 1.33 -12.80 -27.38
C PRO A 48 0.68 -13.92 -26.56
N VAL A 49 1.33 -14.38 -25.48
CA VAL A 49 0.86 -15.51 -24.65
C VAL A 49 0.01 -15.04 -23.45
N ILE A 50 0.21 -13.80 -22.98
CA ILE A 50 -0.42 -13.28 -21.77
C ILE A 50 -1.46 -12.21 -22.11
N GLY A 51 -1.35 -11.56 -23.23
CA GLY A 51 -1.95 -10.35 -23.74
C GLY A 51 -3.45 -10.15 -23.55
N PHE A 52 -3.92 -10.09 -22.31
CA PHE A 52 -5.25 -9.58 -22.02
C PHE A 52 -5.21 -8.10 -21.68
N LYS A 53 -6.16 -7.34 -22.20
CA LYS A 53 -6.28 -5.90 -21.95
C LYS A 53 -7.28 -5.67 -20.82
N LEU A 54 -6.81 -5.08 -19.73
CA LEU A 54 -7.65 -4.58 -18.67
C LEU A 54 -8.12 -3.15 -18.99
N ASP A 55 -9.27 -2.75 -18.46
CA ASP A 55 -9.66 -1.35 -18.49
C ASP A 55 -8.70 -0.49 -17.65
N PRO A 56 -8.59 0.83 -17.94
CA PRO A 56 -7.65 1.71 -17.24
C PRO A 56 -7.82 1.73 -15.73
N PHE A 57 -9.06 1.77 -15.24
CA PHE A 57 -9.35 1.86 -13.80
C PHE A 57 -8.92 0.57 -13.08
N LEU A 58 -9.27 -0.59 -13.64
CA LEU A 58 -8.87 -1.88 -13.07
C LEU A 58 -7.35 -2.07 -13.11
N THR A 59 -6.69 -1.66 -14.20
CA THR A 59 -5.22 -1.66 -14.30
C THR A 59 -4.59 -0.82 -13.20
N GLY A 60 -5.11 0.39 -12.98
CA GLY A 60 -4.66 1.29 -11.93
C GLY A 60 -4.87 0.72 -10.52
N ALA A 61 -6.07 0.20 -10.26
CA ALA A 61 -6.42 -0.41 -8.98
C ALA A 61 -5.52 -1.62 -8.66
N LEU A 62 -5.26 -2.48 -9.63
CA LEU A 62 -4.35 -3.63 -9.47
C LEU A 62 -2.90 -3.18 -9.33
N GLY A 63 -2.42 -2.27 -10.18
CA GLY A 63 -1.03 -1.80 -10.14
C GLY A 63 -0.68 -1.12 -8.83
N LEU A 64 -1.44 -0.10 -8.43
CA LEU A 64 -1.23 0.57 -7.14
C LEU A 64 -1.53 -0.37 -5.96
N GLY A 65 -2.56 -1.22 -6.06
CA GLY A 65 -2.89 -2.19 -5.04
C GLY A 65 -1.76 -3.20 -4.79
N ILE A 66 -1.13 -3.74 -5.83
CA ILE A 66 0.03 -4.61 -5.73
C ILE A 66 1.22 -3.84 -5.16
N HIS A 67 1.52 -2.67 -5.70
CA HIS A 67 2.63 -1.84 -5.25
C HIS A 67 2.54 -1.56 -3.74
N TYR A 68 1.43 -1.01 -3.28
CA TYR A 68 1.25 -0.66 -1.88
C TYR A 68 1.07 -1.86 -0.95
N SER A 69 0.61 -3.01 -1.45
CA SER A 69 0.53 -4.23 -0.65
C SER A 69 1.90 -4.69 -0.16
N THR A 70 2.98 -4.40 -0.90
CA THR A 70 4.35 -4.72 -0.50
C THR A 70 4.80 -3.90 0.72
N TYR A 71 4.45 -2.61 0.75
CA TYR A 71 4.72 -1.75 1.91
C TYR A 71 3.85 -2.10 3.11
N VAL A 72 2.57 -2.40 2.87
CA VAL A 72 1.65 -2.88 3.92
C VAL A 72 2.17 -4.20 4.53
N SER A 73 2.76 -5.08 3.72
CA SER A 73 3.42 -6.29 4.22
C SER A 73 4.56 -5.98 5.18
N GLU A 74 5.39 -4.97 4.89
CA GLU A 74 6.46 -4.54 5.78
C GLU A 74 5.93 -3.92 7.08
N ILE A 75 4.84 -3.17 7.02
CA ILE A 75 4.20 -2.61 8.21
C ILE A 75 3.73 -3.73 9.14
N TYR A 76 3.06 -4.75 8.61
CA TYR A 76 2.64 -5.90 9.41
C TYR A 76 3.82 -6.65 10.00
N ARG A 77 4.88 -6.87 9.20
CA ARG A 77 6.10 -7.52 9.69
C ARG A 77 6.74 -6.72 10.82
N SER A 78 6.92 -5.41 10.63
CA SER A 78 7.49 -4.51 11.63
C SER A 78 6.69 -4.53 12.94
N GLY A 79 5.35 -4.49 12.88
CA GLY A 79 4.50 -4.59 14.06
C GLY A 79 4.68 -5.89 14.81
N ILE A 80 4.80 -7.02 14.12
CA ILE A 80 5.05 -8.31 14.76
C ILE A 80 6.46 -8.38 15.36
N GLU A 81 7.47 -7.90 14.66
CA GLU A 81 8.87 -7.92 15.09
C GLU A 81 9.19 -6.91 16.20
N SER A 82 8.35 -5.90 16.38
CA SER A 82 8.48 -4.97 17.51
C SER A 82 8.17 -5.59 18.87
N ILE A 83 7.54 -6.78 18.90
CA ILE A 83 7.18 -7.45 20.15
C ILE A 83 8.45 -8.06 20.79
N PRO A 84 8.76 -7.71 22.05
CA PRO A 84 9.95 -8.22 22.74
C PRO A 84 9.97 -9.74 22.78
N LYS A 85 11.16 -10.33 22.60
CA LYS A 85 11.35 -11.79 22.68
C LYS A 85 10.86 -12.38 23.99
N SER A 86 10.97 -11.63 25.09
CA SER A 86 10.46 -12.03 26.40
C SER A 86 8.96 -12.38 26.41
N GLN A 87 8.14 -11.74 25.57
CA GLN A 87 6.72 -12.09 25.46
C GLN A 87 6.53 -13.50 24.87
N TRP A 88 7.36 -13.86 23.90
CA TRP A 88 7.36 -15.18 23.28
C TRP A 88 7.88 -16.24 24.23
N GLU A 89 8.96 -15.94 24.95
CA GLU A 89 9.59 -16.84 25.93
C GLU A 89 8.65 -17.08 27.12
N ALA A 90 8.03 -16.03 27.66
CA ALA A 90 7.05 -16.14 28.74
C ALA A 90 5.84 -16.99 28.33
N SER A 91 5.34 -16.81 27.10
CA SER A 91 4.25 -17.64 26.57
C SER A 91 4.62 -19.11 26.51
N THR A 92 5.85 -19.41 26.13
CA THR A 92 6.38 -20.78 26.08
C THR A 92 6.54 -21.35 27.49
N ALA A 93 7.09 -20.59 28.43
CA ALA A 93 7.27 -20.99 29.82
C ALA A 93 5.95 -21.32 30.53
N LEU A 94 4.88 -20.55 30.18
CA LEU A 94 3.51 -20.80 30.67
C LEU A 94 2.77 -21.91 29.90
N ASN A 95 3.46 -22.59 28.96
CA ASN A 95 2.93 -23.68 28.16
C ASN A 95 1.64 -23.29 27.37
N PHE A 96 1.54 -22.02 26.91
CA PHE A 96 0.44 -21.59 26.08
C PHE A 96 0.51 -22.20 24.68
N SER A 97 -0.66 -22.56 24.13
CA SER A 97 -0.72 -23.02 22.75
C SER A 97 -0.30 -21.91 21.79
N HIS A 98 0.23 -22.27 20.63
CA HIS A 98 0.64 -21.32 19.60
C HIS A 98 -0.49 -20.34 19.21
N ALA A 99 -1.72 -20.85 19.06
CA ALA A 99 -2.88 -20.01 18.78
C ALA A 99 -3.19 -19.03 19.91
N HIS A 100 -3.10 -19.46 21.17
CA HIS A 100 -3.31 -18.59 22.32
C HIS A 100 -2.25 -17.48 22.39
N THR A 101 -0.99 -17.82 22.21
CA THR A 101 0.12 -16.86 22.16
C THR A 101 -0.12 -15.80 21.10
N TRP A 102 -0.48 -16.19 19.87
CA TRP A 102 -0.74 -15.23 18.80
C TRP A 102 -1.95 -14.35 19.07
N ILE A 103 -3.12 -14.94 19.40
CA ILE A 103 -4.40 -14.21 19.46
C ILE A 103 -4.47 -13.37 20.75
N LYS A 104 -3.96 -13.87 21.87
CA LYS A 104 -4.15 -13.23 23.18
C LYS A 104 -2.96 -12.37 23.63
N ILE A 105 -1.77 -12.58 23.08
CA ILE A 105 -0.56 -11.89 23.55
C ILE A 105 0.06 -11.05 22.44
N ILE A 106 0.38 -11.64 21.29
CA ILE A 106 1.16 -10.99 20.25
C ILE A 106 0.32 -10.00 19.43
N LEU A 107 -0.79 -10.45 18.85
CA LEU A 107 -1.62 -9.60 17.98
C LEU A 107 -2.16 -8.36 18.70
N PRO A 108 -2.68 -8.44 19.96
CA PRO A 108 -3.14 -7.24 20.67
C PRO A 108 -2.04 -6.20 20.90
N GLN A 109 -0.78 -6.62 20.99
CA GLN A 109 0.36 -5.72 21.14
C GLN A 109 0.91 -5.25 19.78
N ALA A 110 0.88 -6.10 18.75
CA ALA A 110 1.40 -5.79 17.42
C ALA A 110 0.48 -4.86 16.61
N ILE A 111 -0.85 -4.91 16.80
CA ILE A 111 -1.82 -4.14 16.02
C ILE A 111 -1.76 -2.63 16.30
N PRO A 112 -1.71 -2.14 17.56
CA PRO A 112 -1.73 -0.71 17.83
C PRO A 112 -0.70 0.11 17.05
N PRO A 113 0.60 -0.22 17.01
CA PRO A 113 1.58 0.56 16.24
C PRO A 113 1.39 0.46 14.71
N VAL A 114 0.74 -0.59 14.22
CA VAL A 114 0.49 -0.81 12.79
C VAL A 114 -0.60 0.12 12.24
N ILE A 115 -1.64 0.41 13.03
CA ILE A 115 -2.80 1.21 12.58
C ILE A 115 -2.40 2.60 12.08
N PRO A 116 -1.61 3.42 12.81
CA PRO A 116 -1.19 4.73 12.33
C PRO A 116 -0.34 4.65 11.05
N MET A 117 0.53 3.63 10.96
CA MET A 117 1.34 3.41 9.76
C MET A 117 0.46 3.14 8.54
N LEU A 118 -0.54 2.26 8.67
CA LEU A 118 -1.52 1.99 7.60
C LEU A 118 -2.30 3.25 7.21
N GLY A 119 -2.70 4.08 8.19
CA GLY A 119 -3.36 5.36 7.96
C GLY A 119 -2.49 6.31 7.14
N ASN A 120 -1.20 6.42 7.45
CA ASN A 120 -0.25 7.23 6.68
C ASN A 120 -0.12 6.71 5.24
N TYR A 121 -0.02 5.40 5.02
CA TYR A 121 0.05 4.83 3.67
C TYR A 121 -1.24 5.00 2.88
N LEU A 122 -2.41 5.01 3.52
CA LEU A 122 -3.66 5.34 2.85
C LEU A 122 -3.66 6.78 2.30
N ILE A 123 -3.11 7.73 3.08
CA ILE A 123 -2.95 9.12 2.63
C ILE A 123 -1.95 9.22 1.47
N VAL A 124 -0.85 8.47 1.52
CA VAL A 124 0.13 8.41 0.42
C VAL A 124 -0.53 7.85 -0.84
N LEU A 125 -1.23 6.72 -0.75
CA LEU A 125 -1.95 6.11 -1.86
C LEU A 125 -2.95 7.09 -2.50
N PHE A 126 -3.70 7.82 -1.68
CA PHE A 126 -4.62 8.86 -2.18
C PHE A 126 -3.87 9.95 -2.97
N LYS A 127 -2.72 10.43 -2.47
CA LYS A 127 -1.91 11.45 -3.16
C LYS A 127 -1.23 10.94 -4.43
N GLU A 128 -1.15 9.64 -4.64
CA GLU A 128 -0.60 9.04 -5.85
C GLU A 128 -1.66 8.67 -6.90
N THR A 129 -2.95 8.89 -6.61
CA THR A 129 -4.00 8.70 -7.62
C THR A 129 -3.80 9.51 -8.91
N PRO A 130 -3.13 10.69 -8.93
CA PRO A 130 -2.77 11.38 -10.18
C PRO A 130 -1.89 10.57 -11.15
N LEU A 131 -1.15 9.56 -10.66
CA LEU A 131 -0.42 8.65 -11.56
C LEU A 131 -1.34 7.90 -12.52
N LEU A 132 -2.60 7.71 -12.16
CA LEU A 132 -3.60 7.04 -12.99
C LEU A 132 -3.96 7.82 -14.26
N ALA A 133 -3.78 9.15 -14.26
CA ALA A 133 -3.93 9.97 -15.46
C ALA A 133 -3.00 9.53 -16.60
N ALA A 134 -1.83 8.97 -16.27
CA ALA A 134 -0.85 8.50 -17.23
C ALA A 134 -1.30 7.22 -17.99
N ILE A 135 -2.29 6.50 -17.44
CA ILE A 135 -2.94 5.35 -18.07
C ILE A 135 -4.40 5.65 -18.44
N THR A 136 -4.68 6.91 -18.75
CA THR A 136 -5.97 7.40 -19.26
C THR A 136 -7.16 7.36 -18.29
N VAL A 137 -6.93 7.13 -16.99
CA VAL A 137 -8.01 7.26 -15.98
C VAL A 137 -8.33 8.75 -15.78
N VAL A 138 -9.60 9.11 -15.93
CA VAL A 138 -10.05 10.47 -15.67
C VAL A 138 -10.29 10.62 -14.16
N GLU A 139 -9.32 11.25 -13.50
CA GLU A 139 -9.33 11.62 -12.08
C GLU A 139 -9.18 13.16 -11.96
N ILE A 140 -9.03 13.68 -10.76
CA ILE A 140 -9.05 15.14 -10.50
C ILE A 140 -7.99 15.89 -11.32
N LEU A 141 -6.74 15.40 -11.38
CA LEU A 141 -5.68 16.05 -12.15
C LEU A 141 -5.94 15.95 -13.66
N GLN A 142 -6.40 14.80 -14.14
CA GLN A 142 -6.75 14.63 -15.56
C GLN A 142 -7.90 15.55 -15.96
N THR A 143 -8.92 15.69 -15.11
CA THR A 143 -10.01 16.66 -15.33
C THR A 143 -9.48 18.09 -15.43
N ALA A 144 -8.58 18.49 -14.52
CA ALA A 144 -7.96 19.82 -14.58
C ALA A 144 -7.13 20.04 -15.86
N LYS A 145 -6.43 19.00 -16.34
CA LYS A 145 -5.70 19.07 -17.61
C LYS A 145 -6.64 19.21 -18.82
N ILE A 146 -7.77 18.51 -18.82
CA ILE A 146 -8.79 18.65 -19.87
C ILE A 146 -9.31 20.08 -19.90
N ILE A 147 -9.75 20.63 -18.76
CA ILE A 147 -10.22 22.02 -18.66
C ILE A 147 -9.13 23.00 -19.12
N GLY A 148 -7.88 22.78 -18.68
CA GLY A 148 -6.75 23.61 -19.10
C GLY A 148 -6.50 23.58 -20.61
N SER A 149 -6.66 22.44 -21.26
CA SER A 149 -6.48 22.29 -22.72
C SER A 149 -7.62 22.94 -23.51
N GLU A 150 -8.86 22.86 -23.02
CA GLU A 150 -10.03 23.47 -23.67
C GLU A 150 -10.05 24.99 -23.55
N THR A 151 -9.58 25.50 -22.39
CA THR A 151 -9.60 26.94 -22.08
C THR A 151 -8.27 27.64 -22.33
N TRP A 152 -7.20 26.91 -22.65
CA TRP A 152 -5.81 27.39 -22.72
C TRP A 152 -5.31 28.02 -21.42
N ARG A 153 -5.94 27.69 -20.28
CA ARG A 153 -5.66 28.23 -18.96
C ARG A 153 -5.45 27.08 -17.97
N TYR A 154 -4.19 26.76 -17.71
CA TYR A 154 -3.81 25.65 -16.82
C TYR A 154 -3.64 26.07 -15.36
N LEU A 155 -3.32 27.34 -15.10
CA LEU A 155 -2.98 27.81 -13.77
C LEU A 155 -4.12 27.58 -12.77
N GLU A 156 -5.33 27.99 -13.11
CA GLU A 156 -6.47 27.94 -12.22
C GLU A 156 -6.88 26.50 -11.89
N PRO A 157 -7.16 25.62 -12.87
CA PRO A 157 -7.60 24.28 -12.57
C PRO A 157 -6.53 23.44 -11.84
N ILE A 158 -5.24 23.59 -12.18
CA ILE A 158 -4.15 22.86 -11.48
C ILE A 158 -3.98 23.38 -10.05
N THR A 159 -4.11 24.69 -9.83
CA THR A 159 -4.06 25.29 -8.49
C THR A 159 -5.20 24.76 -7.61
N ILE A 160 -6.42 24.67 -8.16
CA ILE A 160 -7.59 24.09 -7.46
C ILE A 160 -7.30 22.63 -7.07
N VAL A 161 -6.73 21.82 -7.95
CA VAL A 161 -6.33 20.44 -7.65
C VAL A 161 -5.36 20.40 -6.48
N GLY A 162 -4.34 21.27 -6.46
CA GLY A 162 -3.40 21.36 -5.35
C GLY A 162 -4.10 21.66 -4.01
N PHE A 163 -5.04 22.61 -4.01
CA PHE A 163 -5.83 22.92 -2.82
C PHE A 163 -6.74 21.76 -2.39
N LEU A 164 -7.37 21.06 -3.33
CA LEU A 164 -8.21 19.89 -3.02
C LEU A 164 -7.38 18.77 -2.36
N PHE A 165 -6.20 18.46 -2.90
CA PHE A 165 -5.30 17.47 -2.29
C PHE A 165 -4.83 17.91 -0.91
N LEU A 166 -4.51 19.20 -0.71
CA LEU A 166 -4.14 19.73 0.59
C LEU A 166 -5.29 19.61 1.60
N LEU A 167 -6.48 20.01 1.19
CA LEU A 167 -7.70 20.04 2.02
C LEU A 167 -8.14 18.63 2.47
N LEU A 168 -7.87 17.61 1.67
CA LEU A 168 -8.15 16.22 2.02
C LEU A 168 -7.00 15.58 2.81
N SER A 169 -5.75 15.78 2.38
CA SER A 169 -4.59 15.11 2.97
C SER A 169 -4.23 15.67 4.36
N TYR A 170 -4.30 16.99 4.55
CA TYR A 170 -3.89 17.62 5.81
C TYR A 170 -4.80 17.23 6.99
N PRO A 171 -6.14 17.36 6.92
CA PRO A 171 -7.00 16.87 7.99
C PRO A 171 -6.87 15.37 8.24
N SER A 172 -6.70 14.57 7.18
CA SER A 172 -6.49 13.12 7.31
C SER A 172 -5.21 12.80 8.09
N SER A 173 -4.12 13.54 7.84
CA SER A 173 -2.87 13.36 8.59
C SER A 173 -3.02 13.73 10.06
N LEU A 174 -3.78 14.79 10.38
CA LEU A 174 -4.08 15.15 11.76
C LEU A 174 -4.92 14.08 12.47
N LEU A 175 -5.85 13.45 11.77
CA LEU A 175 -6.62 12.33 12.32
C LEU A 175 -5.71 11.13 12.63
N VAL A 176 -4.83 10.76 11.71
CA VAL A 176 -3.87 9.66 11.93
C VAL A 176 -2.97 9.96 13.15
N GLN A 177 -2.44 11.19 13.26
CA GLN A 177 -1.65 11.60 14.42
C GLN A 177 -2.43 11.53 15.75
N ARG A 178 -3.72 11.88 15.74
CA ARG A 178 -4.56 11.73 16.94
C ARG A 178 -4.75 10.26 17.33
N VAL A 179 -4.96 9.39 16.35
CA VAL A 179 -5.04 7.93 16.58
C VAL A 179 -3.73 7.42 17.15
N GLU A 180 -2.60 7.80 16.57
CA GLU A 180 -1.27 7.42 17.07
C GLU A 180 -1.04 7.83 18.54
N LYS A 181 -1.40 9.07 18.89
CA LYS A 181 -1.28 9.54 20.29
C LYS A 181 -2.15 8.79 21.29
N ARG A 182 -3.28 8.22 20.86
CA ARG A 182 -4.17 7.42 21.72
C ARG A 182 -3.71 5.98 21.88
N MET A 183 -2.80 5.52 21.02
CA MET A 183 -2.31 4.15 21.00
C MET A 183 -0.93 3.98 21.66
N LYS A 184 -0.29 5.10 22.02
CA LYS A 184 0.92 5.17 22.87
C LYS A 184 0.53 5.24 24.33
#